data_7c8375319b942513b85b6930a666d61c
#
_entry.id   7c8375319b942513b85b6930a666d61c
#
_cell.length_a   1.000
_cell.length_b   1.000
_cell.length_c   1.000
_cell.angle_alpha   90.00
_cell.angle_beta   90.00
_cell.angle_gamma   90.00
#
_symmetry.space_group_name_H-M   'P 1'
#
loop_
_entity.id
_entity.type
_entity.pdbx_description
1 polymer ?
#
loop_
_entity_poly.entity_id
_entity_poly.type
_entity_poly.pdbx_seq_one_letter_code
_entity_poly.pdbx_strand_id
1 'polypeptide(L)'
;PNQHYYFDGARMPFGLEKHFFELFQAIQVHQPTGFDYDAPGSNIYSEFSYYVLAKAMQEPDKPFEHWEQHFLQAYGAAAPAVGAYYRHWRGLWDAKFGPQLKDILVKGKVFNFARGVMWNLKDFYTEADFDATDAHLVEAAAQDLQPRERALVDKLRLANAHSRQIFLAVARPSDDNSLALLKFRREHGLEEFPHHEQYWGDITGV
;
A
#
# COMPACT_ATOMS: atom_id res chain seq x y z
N PRO A 1 -7.03 15.65 5.68
CA PRO A 1 -7.61 14.44 6.22
C PRO A 1 -6.55 13.35 6.32
N ASN A 2 -6.41 12.77 7.52
CA ASN A 2 -5.37 11.83 7.95
C ASN A 2 -5.48 10.42 7.32
N GLN A 3 -5.74 10.29 6.03
CA GLN A 3 -5.96 8.99 5.42
C GLN A 3 -4.68 8.16 5.29
N HIS A 4 -3.54 8.80 5.01
CA HIS A 4 -2.25 8.10 4.87
C HIS A 4 -1.79 7.40 6.15
N TYR A 5 -1.92 8.03 7.30
CA TYR A 5 -1.55 7.44 8.59
C TYR A 5 -2.16 6.06 8.82
N TYR A 6 -3.44 5.93 8.52
CA TYR A 6 -4.18 4.70 8.74
C TYR A 6 -3.90 3.63 7.68
N PHE A 7 -3.63 4.04 6.44
CA PHE A 7 -3.26 3.11 5.38
C PHE A 7 -1.87 2.53 5.59
N ASP A 8 -0.92 3.35 6.01
CA ASP A 8 0.43 2.91 6.35
C ASP A 8 0.43 1.96 7.54
N GLY A 9 -0.41 2.21 8.55
CA GLY A 9 -0.58 1.35 9.70
C GLY A 9 -1.10 -0.05 9.35
N ALA A 10 -1.94 -0.15 8.31
CA ALA A 10 -2.47 -1.44 7.86
C ALA A 10 -1.44 -2.34 7.17
N ARG A 11 -0.34 -1.77 6.67
CA ARG A 11 0.70 -2.50 5.91
C ARG A 11 0.13 -3.31 4.73
N MET A 12 -0.95 -2.81 4.15
CA MET A 12 -1.64 -3.43 3.02
C MET A 12 -1.54 -2.54 1.78
N PRO A 13 -1.39 -3.11 0.59
CA PRO A 13 -1.37 -2.36 -0.65
C PRO A 13 -2.79 -1.95 -1.05
N PHE A 14 -3.09 -0.66 -1.05
CA PHE A 14 -4.42 -0.13 -1.38
C PHE A 14 -4.55 0.39 -2.81
N GLY A 15 -3.45 0.62 -3.52
CA GLY A 15 -3.49 1.17 -4.89
C GLY A 15 -4.08 2.59 -4.97
N LEU A 16 -3.77 3.43 -3.99
CA LEU A 16 -4.38 4.75 -3.80
C LEU A 16 -3.64 5.90 -4.49
N GLU A 17 -2.50 5.66 -5.10
CA GLU A 17 -1.60 6.69 -5.62
C GLU A 17 -2.29 7.61 -6.65
N LYS A 18 -3.09 7.04 -7.56
CA LYS A 18 -3.86 7.83 -8.53
C LYS A 18 -5.01 8.58 -7.87
N HIS A 19 -5.71 7.95 -6.95
CA HIS A 19 -6.80 8.59 -6.22
C HIS A 19 -6.30 9.78 -5.39
N PHE A 20 -5.17 9.66 -4.73
CA PHE A 20 -4.57 10.79 -4.01
C PHE A 20 -4.14 11.92 -4.93
N PHE A 21 -3.59 11.59 -6.09
CA PHE A 21 -3.27 12.58 -7.11
C PHE A 21 -4.53 13.32 -7.57
N GLU A 22 -5.60 12.62 -7.92
CA GLU A 22 -6.87 13.21 -8.36
C GLU A 22 -7.52 14.07 -7.26
N LEU A 23 -7.47 13.60 -6.01
CA LEU A 23 -7.95 14.38 -4.86
C LEU A 23 -7.13 15.65 -4.68
N PHE A 24 -5.81 15.58 -4.81
CA PHE A 24 -4.95 16.76 -4.77
C PHE A 24 -5.33 17.76 -5.88
N GLN A 25 -5.49 17.30 -7.12
CA GLN A 25 -5.91 18.14 -8.25
C GLN A 25 -7.27 18.82 -7.98
N ALA A 26 -8.22 18.09 -7.43
CA ALA A 26 -9.53 18.64 -7.07
C ALA A 26 -9.45 19.74 -5.98
N ILE A 27 -8.50 19.61 -5.04
CA ILE A 27 -8.30 20.61 -3.98
C ILE A 27 -7.55 21.85 -4.49
N GLN A 28 -6.69 21.71 -5.49
CA GLN A 28 -5.89 22.81 -6.06
C GLN A 28 -6.75 23.97 -6.58
N VAL A 29 -7.96 23.72 -7.08
CA VAL A 29 -8.88 24.76 -7.56
C VAL A 29 -9.25 25.78 -6.47
N HIS A 30 -9.10 25.39 -5.19
CA HIS A 30 -9.36 26.24 -4.02
C HIS A 30 -8.10 27.01 -3.57
N GLN A 31 -6.98 26.90 -4.27
CA GLN A 31 -5.71 27.60 -3.98
C GLN A 31 -5.28 27.48 -2.51
N PRO A 32 -5.15 26.27 -1.94
CA PRO A 32 -4.75 26.10 -0.55
C PRO A 32 -3.34 26.67 -0.34
N THR A 33 -3.11 27.28 0.82
CA THR A 33 -1.79 27.83 1.19
C THR A 33 -0.78 26.76 1.55
N GLY A 34 -1.22 25.53 1.76
CA GLY A 34 -0.37 24.38 2.08
C GLY A 34 -1.20 23.14 2.40
N PHE A 35 -0.50 22.03 2.54
CA PHE A 35 -1.05 20.74 2.93
C PHE A 35 -0.27 20.25 4.15
N ASP A 36 -1.01 19.78 5.14
CA ASP A 36 -0.46 19.03 6.26
C ASP A 36 -0.87 17.57 6.09
N TYR A 37 0.13 16.70 6.03
CA TYR A 37 -0.06 15.25 5.98
C TYR A 37 0.41 14.66 7.31
N ASP A 38 -0.54 14.25 8.10
CA ASP A 38 -0.27 13.43 9.28
C ASP A 38 0.15 12.03 8.84
N ALA A 39 1.46 11.85 8.69
CA ALA A 39 2.03 10.61 8.18
C ALA A 39 3.16 10.11 9.11
N PRO A 40 3.18 8.83 9.45
CA PRO A 40 4.18 8.24 10.34
C PRO A 40 5.52 7.95 9.64
N GLY A 41 6.03 8.89 8.88
CA GLY A 41 7.27 8.71 8.15
C GLY A 41 7.14 7.88 6.87
N SER A 42 8.21 7.82 6.08
CA SER A 42 8.23 7.03 4.85
C SER A 42 8.22 5.54 5.16
N ASN A 43 7.29 4.83 4.58
CA ASN A 43 7.33 3.40 4.56
C ASN A 43 7.10 2.87 3.13
N ILE A 44 7.53 1.66 2.91
CA ILE A 44 7.54 0.99 1.62
C ILE A 44 6.15 0.84 0.99
N TYR A 45 5.07 0.87 1.78
CA TYR A 45 3.70 0.63 1.31
C TYR A 45 3.06 1.87 0.68
N SER A 46 3.61 3.06 0.94
CA SER A 46 3.08 4.35 0.49
C SER A 46 4.07 5.20 -0.29
N GLU A 47 5.28 4.72 -0.55
CA GLU A 47 6.32 5.47 -1.24
C GLU A 47 5.85 6.07 -2.58
N PHE A 48 5.10 5.30 -3.37
CA PHE A 48 4.59 5.78 -4.65
C PHE A 48 3.54 6.88 -4.46
N SER A 49 2.62 6.73 -3.51
CA SER A 49 1.62 7.77 -3.20
C SER A 49 2.27 9.08 -2.76
N TYR A 50 3.25 9.02 -1.86
CA TYR A 50 4.00 10.22 -1.42
C TYR A 50 4.80 10.85 -2.54
N TYR A 51 5.46 10.03 -3.37
CA TYR A 51 6.19 10.53 -4.51
C TYR A 51 5.29 11.33 -5.45
N VAL A 52 4.14 10.75 -5.83
CA VAL A 52 3.18 11.39 -6.75
C VAL A 52 2.64 12.69 -6.16
N LEU A 53 2.28 12.70 -4.87
CA LEU A 53 1.80 13.91 -4.20
C LEU A 53 2.85 15.00 -4.15
N ALA A 54 4.09 14.67 -3.76
CA ALA A 54 5.19 15.64 -3.71
C ALA A 54 5.45 16.24 -5.09
N LYS A 55 5.37 15.44 -6.15
CA LYS A 55 5.55 15.89 -7.53
C LYS A 55 4.39 16.74 -8.03
N ALA A 56 3.16 16.34 -7.74
CA ALA A 56 1.98 17.12 -8.09
C ALA A 56 1.97 18.51 -7.41
N MET A 57 2.50 18.62 -6.18
CA MET A 57 2.67 19.90 -5.49
C MET A 57 3.71 20.81 -6.18
N GLN A 58 4.74 20.23 -6.78
CA GLN A 58 5.79 21.00 -7.49
C GLN A 58 5.37 21.42 -8.89
N GLU A 59 4.72 20.51 -9.62
CA GLU A 59 4.32 20.68 -11.02
C GLU A 59 2.87 20.17 -11.22
N PRO A 60 1.87 20.97 -10.78
CA PRO A 60 0.47 20.53 -10.76
C PRO A 60 -0.14 20.29 -12.16
N ASP A 61 0.45 20.86 -13.20
CA ASP A 61 -0.05 20.74 -14.59
C ASP A 61 0.33 19.41 -15.26
N LYS A 62 1.18 18.60 -14.64
CA LYS A 62 1.57 17.31 -15.21
C LYS A 62 0.54 16.23 -14.84
N PRO A 63 0.20 15.33 -15.79
CA PRO A 63 -0.75 14.25 -15.52
C PRO A 63 -0.13 13.16 -14.63
N PHE A 64 -0.98 12.35 -14.02
CA PHE A 64 -0.57 11.21 -13.19
C PHE A 64 0.40 10.27 -13.91
N GLU A 65 0.11 9.96 -15.16
CA GLU A 65 0.88 9.02 -15.99
C GLU A 65 2.33 9.51 -16.22
N HIS A 66 2.56 10.81 -16.23
CA HIS A 66 3.89 11.39 -16.29
C HIS A 66 4.68 11.03 -15.01
N TRP A 67 4.07 11.18 -13.84
CA TRP A 67 4.71 10.86 -12.56
C TRP A 67 4.84 9.38 -12.31
N GLU A 68 3.90 8.56 -12.77
CA GLU A 68 4.01 7.11 -12.76
C GLU A 68 5.23 6.65 -13.55
N GLN A 69 5.38 7.11 -14.80
CA GLN A 69 6.54 6.79 -15.61
C GLN A 69 7.86 7.22 -14.96
N HIS A 70 7.89 8.43 -14.41
CA HIS A 70 9.09 8.94 -13.74
C HIS A 70 9.45 8.13 -12.49
N PHE A 71 8.47 7.73 -11.70
CA PHE A 71 8.68 6.86 -10.54
C PHE A 71 9.23 5.50 -10.96
N LEU A 72 8.64 4.91 -11.99
CA LEU A 72 9.02 3.58 -12.47
C LEU A 72 10.42 3.54 -13.09
N GLN A 73 10.94 4.66 -13.60
CA GLN A 73 12.33 4.74 -14.10
C GLN A 73 13.38 4.33 -13.06
N ALA A 74 13.10 4.50 -11.76
CA ALA A 74 13.99 4.09 -10.69
C ALA A 74 14.22 2.57 -10.62
N TYR A 75 13.36 1.78 -11.26
CA TYR A 75 13.41 0.32 -11.30
C TYR A 75 14.11 -0.23 -12.55
N GLY A 76 14.61 0.62 -13.46
CA GLY A 76 15.34 0.23 -14.65
C GLY A 76 14.58 -0.79 -15.50
N ALA A 77 15.23 -1.91 -15.83
CA ALA A 77 14.64 -2.99 -16.63
C ALA A 77 13.41 -3.64 -15.97
N ALA A 78 13.25 -3.54 -14.65
CA ALA A 78 12.08 -4.06 -13.94
C ALA A 78 10.85 -3.15 -14.03
N ALA A 79 10.95 -1.93 -14.55
CA ALA A 79 9.86 -0.95 -14.58
C ALA A 79 8.53 -1.48 -15.14
N PRO A 80 8.48 -2.26 -16.24
CA PRO A 80 7.21 -2.79 -16.74
C PRO A 80 6.50 -3.72 -15.75
N ALA A 81 7.24 -4.64 -15.12
CA ALA A 81 6.72 -5.61 -14.17
C ALA A 81 6.31 -4.94 -12.85
N VAL A 82 7.11 -4.00 -12.35
CA VAL A 82 6.76 -3.17 -11.19
C VAL A 82 5.52 -2.31 -11.48
N GLY A 83 5.40 -1.74 -12.66
CA GLY A 83 4.20 -1.03 -13.09
C GLY A 83 2.96 -1.94 -13.11
N ALA A 84 3.09 -3.20 -13.54
CA ALA A 84 2.01 -4.18 -13.49
C ALA A 84 1.59 -4.50 -12.04
N TYR A 85 2.54 -4.63 -11.12
CA TYR A 85 2.30 -4.78 -9.68
C TYR A 85 1.43 -3.63 -9.12
N TYR A 86 1.80 -2.37 -9.37
CA TYR A 86 1.02 -1.22 -8.88
C TYR A 86 -0.35 -1.12 -9.55
N ARG A 87 -0.43 -1.39 -10.86
CA ARG A 87 -1.73 -1.40 -11.58
C ARG A 87 -2.68 -2.48 -11.06
N HIS A 88 -2.17 -3.64 -10.64
CA HIS A 88 -3.01 -4.68 -10.02
C HIS A 88 -3.71 -4.14 -8.76
N TRP A 89 -2.97 -3.53 -7.83
CA TRP A 89 -3.54 -2.99 -6.60
C TRP A 89 -4.47 -1.80 -6.86
N ARG A 90 -4.14 -0.94 -7.82
CA ARG A 90 -5.02 0.15 -8.26
C ARG A 90 -6.33 -0.38 -8.86
N GLY A 91 -6.27 -1.43 -9.67
CA GLY A 91 -7.45 -2.10 -10.19
C GLY A 91 -8.34 -2.69 -9.08
N LEU A 92 -7.74 -3.17 -7.99
CA LEU A 92 -8.48 -3.62 -6.81
C LEU A 92 -9.19 -2.46 -6.11
N TRP A 93 -8.54 -1.29 -5.99
CA TRP A 93 -9.16 -0.08 -5.50
C TRP A 93 -10.39 0.29 -6.34
N ASP A 94 -10.22 0.39 -7.64
CA ASP A 94 -11.30 0.80 -8.55
C ASP A 94 -12.47 -0.18 -8.55
N ALA A 95 -12.19 -1.47 -8.48
CA ALA A 95 -13.22 -2.51 -8.55
C ALA A 95 -13.95 -2.77 -7.23
N LYS A 96 -13.27 -2.66 -6.09
CA LYS A 96 -13.80 -3.08 -4.80
C LYS A 96 -13.89 -1.93 -3.79
N PHE A 97 -12.78 -1.28 -3.49
CA PHE A 97 -12.73 -0.31 -2.39
C PHE A 97 -13.50 0.97 -2.68
N GLY A 98 -13.25 1.61 -3.82
CA GLY A 98 -13.88 2.87 -4.19
C GLY A 98 -15.42 2.78 -4.19
N PRO A 99 -16.03 1.81 -4.89
CA PRO A 99 -17.47 1.63 -4.89
C PRO A 99 -18.08 1.33 -3.51
N GLN A 100 -17.33 0.66 -2.63
CA GLN A 100 -17.83 0.25 -1.32
C GLN A 100 -17.46 1.23 -0.19
N LEU A 101 -16.71 2.30 -0.48
CA LEU A 101 -16.20 3.23 0.52
C LEU A 101 -17.27 3.73 1.49
N LYS A 102 -18.41 4.16 0.97
CA LYS A 102 -19.53 4.66 1.77
C LYS A 102 -20.08 3.56 2.70
N ASP A 103 -20.25 2.36 2.18
CA ASP A 103 -20.77 1.24 2.96
C ASP A 103 -19.80 0.80 4.05
N ILE A 104 -18.50 0.77 3.74
CA ILE A 104 -17.45 0.47 4.72
C ILE A 104 -17.50 1.45 5.90
N LEU A 105 -17.61 2.74 5.62
CA LEU A 105 -17.61 3.77 6.67
C LEU A 105 -18.93 3.79 7.45
N VAL A 106 -20.07 3.73 6.77
CA VAL A 106 -21.40 3.91 7.38
C VAL A 106 -21.88 2.63 8.06
N LYS A 107 -21.87 1.51 7.36
CA LYS A 107 -22.33 0.21 7.89
C LYS A 107 -21.36 -0.37 8.90
N GLY A 108 -20.06 -0.20 8.68
CA GLY A 108 -19.02 -0.66 9.60
C GLY A 108 -18.97 0.13 10.91
N LYS A 109 -19.68 1.26 11.02
CA LYS A 109 -19.63 2.18 12.17
C LYS A 109 -18.20 2.59 12.52
N VAL A 110 -17.34 2.70 11.51
CA VAL A 110 -15.92 3.03 11.66
C VAL A 110 -15.66 4.44 11.17
N PHE A 111 -14.81 5.16 11.87
CA PHE A 111 -14.48 6.54 11.48
C PHE A 111 -13.51 6.59 10.34
N ASN A 112 -12.79 5.51 10.07
CA ASN A 112 -11.81 5.49 9.02
C ASN A 112 -11.85 4.22 8.21
N PHE A 113 -11.49 4.40 6.97
CA PHE A 113 -11.55 3.38 5.94
C PHE A 113 -10.61 2.20 6.24
N ALA A 114 -9.37 2.45 6.67
CA ALA A 114 -8.41 1.39 6.89
C ALA A 114 -8.86 0.40 7.96
N ARG A 115 -9.45 0.87 9.05
CA ARG A 115 -10.02 -0.02 10.07
C ARG A 115 -11.17 -0.86 9.52
N GLY A 116 -12.07 -0.24 8.73
CA GLY A 116 -13.17 -0.96 8.07
C GLY A 116 -12.68 -2.06 7.15
N VAL A 117 -11.62 -1.79 6.39
CA VAL A 117 -11.00 -2.78 5.51
C VAL A 117 -10.31 -3.87 6.32
N MET A 118 -9.53 -3.53 7.36
CA MET A 118 -8.81 -4.51 8.17
C MET A 118 -9.73 -5.51 8.87
N TRP A 119 -10.89 -5.05 9.36
CA TRP A 119 -11.87 -5.96 9.96
C TRP A 119 -12.54 -6.90 8.94
N ASN A 120 -12.46 -6.57 7.65
CA ASN A 120 -13.11 -7.31 6.58
C ASN A 120 -12.12 -7.65 5.44
N LEU A 121 -10.83 -7.89 5.75
CA LEU A 121 -9.78 -8.11 4.73
C LEU A 121 -10.16 -9.18 3.71
N LYS A 122 -10.80 -10.27 4.13
CA LYS A 122 -11.24 -11.36 3.27
C LYS A 122 -12.27 -10.94 2.20
N ASP A 123 -12.97 -9.82 2.41
CA ASP A 123 -13.96 -9.33 1.46
C ASP A 123 -13.31 -8.48 0.36
N PHE A 124 -12.10 -7.99 0.62
CA PHE A 124 -11.36 -7.10 -0.30
C PHE A 124 -10.20 -7.79 -1.00
N TYR A 125 -9.43 -8.60 -0.28
CA TYR A 125 -8.24 -9.28 -0.79
C TYR A 125 -8.49 -10.77 -0.91
N THR A 126 -7.78 -11.39 -1.86
CA THR A 126 -7.74 -12.84 -2.03
C THR A 126 -6.29 -13.32 -2.13
N GLU A 127 -6.03 -14.61 -1.89
CA GLU A 127 -4.70 -15.17 -2.14
C GLU A 127 -4.29 -15.03 -3.60
N ALA A 128 -5.24 -15.12 -4.54
CA ALA A 128 -4.97 -14.94 -5.96
C ALA A 128 -4.45 -13.52 -6.29
N ASP A 129 -4.86 -12.49 -5.56
CA ASP A 129 -4.32 -11.13 -5.72
C ASP A 129 -2.83 -11.10 -5.34
N PHE A 130 -2.46 -11.79 -4.26
CA PHE A 130 -1.05 -11.90 -3.85
C PHE A 130 -0.25 -12.80 -4.79
N ASP A 131 -0.82 -13.90 -5.29
CA ASP A 131 -0.15 -14.76 -6.27
C ASP A 131 0.14 -14.00 -7.57
N ALA A 132 -0.82 -13.20 -8.06
CA ALA A 132 -0.64 -12.37 -9.24
C ALA A 132 0.45 -11.29 -9.04
N THR A 133 0.43 -10.62 -7.89
CA THR A 133 1.42 -9.57 -7.59
C THR A 133 2.80 -10.16 -7.30
N ASP A 134 2.91 -11.31 -6.66
CA ASP A 134 4.16 -12.04 -6.50
C ASP A 134 4.74 -12.44 -7.87
N ALA A 135 3.92 -12.89 -8.83
CA ALA A 135 4.37 -13.21 -10.18
C ALA A 135 5.01 -11.99 -10.87
N HIS A 136 4.39 -10.81 -10.78
CA HIS A 136 4.98 -9.57 -11.31
C HIS A 136 6.33 -9.23 -10.65
N LEU A 137 6.44 -9.42 -9.34
CA LEU A 137 7.67 -9.14 -8.61
C LEU A 137 8.77 -10.20 -8.86
N VAL A 138 8.40 -11.45 -9.15
CA VAL A 138 9.32 -12.49 -9.63
C VAL A 138 9.86 -12.12 -11.00
N GLU A 139 8.99 -11.69 -11.92
CA GLU A 139 9.37 -11.18 -13.25
C GLU A 139 10.32 -9.98 -13.12
N ALA A 140 10.00 -9.03 -12.24
CA ALA A 140 10.86 -7.87 -11.96
C ALA A 140 12.25 -8.29 -11.47
N ALA A 141 12.34 -9.24 -10.53
CA ALA A 141 13.58 -9.72 -9.96
C ALA A 141 14.44 -10.53 -10.94
N ALA A 142 13.84 -11.10 -11.99
CA ALA A 142 14.54 -11.86 -13.02
C ALA A 142 15.27 -10.97 -14.05
N GLN A 143 15.03 -9.64 -14.03
CA GLN A 143 15.69 -8.70 -14.93
C GLN A 143 17.17 -8.48 -14.56
N ASP A 144 17.95 -8.04 -15.54
CA ASP A 144 19.33 -7.58 -15.31
C ASP A 144 19.29 -6.19 -14.66
N LEU A 145 19.45 -6.17 -13.33
CA LEU A 145 19.25 -4.99 -12.49
C LEU A 145 20.57 -4.50 -11.90
N GLN A 146 20.75 -3.19 -11.92
CA GLN A 146 21.79 -2.54 -11.14
C GLN A 146 21.55 -2.76 -9.62
N PRO A 147 22.57 -2.67 -8.76
CA PRO A 147 22.43 -2.92 -7.33
C PRO A 147 21.33 -2.11 -6.66
N ARG A 148 21.14 -0.82 -7.05
CA ARG A 148 20.08 0.04 -6.52
C ARG A 148 18.68 -0.40 -6.96
N GLU A 149 18.53 -0.76 -8.22
CA GLU A 149 17.25 -1.24 -8.78
C GLU A 149 16.86 -2.56 -8.11
N ARG A 150 17.80 -3.45 -7.93
CA ARG A 150 17.59 -4.72 -7.21
C ARG A 150 17.13 -4.49 -5.79
N ALA A 151 17.78 -3.59 -5.06
CA ALA A 151 17.38 -3.25 -3.69
C ALA A 151 15.94 -2.72 -3.62
N LEU A 152 15.50 -1.92 -4.60
CA LEU A 152 14.13 -1.43 -4.67
C LEU A 152 13.13 -2.56 -4.95
N VAL A 153 13.44 -3.47 -5.88
CA VAL A 153 12.61 -4.65 -6.18
C VAL A 153 12.52 -5.57 -4.96
N ASP A 154 13.64 -5.86 -4.29
CA ASP A 154 13.66 -6.71 -3.11
C ASP A 154 12.85 -6.11 -1.95
N LYS A 155 12.89 -4.79 -1.81
CA LYS A 155 12.07 -4.05 -0.85
C LYS A 155 10.57 -4.20 -1.14
N LEU A 156 10.14 -4.11 -2.41
CA LEU A 156 8.74 -4.35 -2.79
C LEU A 156 8.32 -5.80 -2.54
N ARG A 157 9.20 -6.76 -2.84
CA ARG A 157 8.93 -8.19 -2.58
C ARG A 157 8.73 -8.45 -1.09
N LEU A 158 9.59 -7.86 -0.25
CA LEU A 158 9.45 -7.95 1.20
C LEU A 158 8.12 -7.37 1.68
N ALA A 159 7.73 -6.19 1.17
CA ALA A 159 6.46 -5.58 1.52
C ALA A 159 5.26 -6.43 1.11
N ASN A 160 5.26 -6.95 -0.13
CA ASN A 160 4.17 -7.79 -0.62
C ASN A 160 4.05 -9.08 0.21
N ALA A 161 5.17 -9.73 0.51
CA ALA A 161 5.21 -10.92 1.37
C ALA A 161 4.69 -10.62 2.79
N HIS A 162 5.08 -9.49 3.39
CA HIS A 162 4.57 -9.08 4.69
C HIS A 162 3.06 -8.84 4.67
N SER A 163 2.55 -8.11 3.67
CA SER A 163 1.10 -7.89 3.49
C SER A 163 0.34 -9.21 3.34
N ARG A 164 0.91 -10.17 2.59
CA ARG A 164 0.34 -11.52 2.47
C ARG A 164 0.25 -12.23 3.83
N GLN A 165 1.28 -12.15 4.67
CA GLN A 165 1.26 -12.75 6.02
C GLN A 165 0.19 -12.08 6.90
N ILE A 166 0.05 -10.76 6.85
CA ILE A 166 -1.01 -10.04 7.54
C ILE A 166 -2.39 -10.51 7.06
N PHE A 167 -2.59 -10.59 5.74
CA PHE A 167 -3.84 -11.09 5.17
C PHE A 167 -4.17 -12.49 5.68
N LEU A 168 -3.22 -13.41 5.66
CA LEU A 168 -3.45 -14.78 6.14
C LEU A 168 -3.79 -14.83 7.64
N ALA A 169 -3.08 -14.06 8.47
CA ALA A 169 -3.32 -14.01 9.91
C ALA A 169 -4.72 -13.45 10.24
N VAL A 170 -5.19 -12.44 9.50
CA VAL A 170 -6.50 -11.81 9.75
C VAL A 170 -7.65 -12.55 9.07
N ALA A 171 -7.48 -12.98 7.80
CA ALA A 171 -8.55 -13.63 7.04
C ALA A 171 -8.76 -15.09 7.43
N ARG A 172 -7.73 -15.74 7.97
CA ARG A 172 -7.73 -17.13 8.44
C ARG A 172 -7.08 -17.21 9.81
N PRO A 173 -7.70 -16.66 10.86
CA PRO A 173 -7.11 -16.61 12.19
C PRO A 173 -6.84 -18.02 12.70
N SER A 174 -5.58 -18.27 13.02
CA SER A 174 -5.07 -19.48 13.66
C SER A 174 -3.75 -19.19 14.34
N ASP A 175 -3.38 -20.01 15.34
CA ASP A 175 -2.09 -19.87 16.00
C ASP A 175 -0.93 -19.99 15.00
N ASP A 176 -1.04 -20.90 14.04
CA ASP A 176 -0.01 -21.10 13.02
C ASP A 176 0.19 -19.85 12.13
N ASN A 177 -0.88 -19.21 11.67
CA ASN A 177 -0.79 -18.01 10.85
C ASN A 177 -0.27 -16.81 11.67
N SER A 178 -0.70 -16.68 12.91
CA SER A 178 -0.22 -15.64 13.81
C SER A 178 1.27 -15.81 14.13
N LEU A 179 1.70 -17.02 14.44
CA LEU A 179 3.11 -17.34 14.70
C LEU A 179 3.97 -17.15 13.42
N ALA A 180 3.43 -17.50 12.25
CA ALA A 180 4.13 -17.28 10.98
C ALA A 180 4.37 -15.79 10.72
N LEU A 181 3.38 -14.92 10.97
CA LEU A 181 3.51 -13.47 10.85
C LEU A 181 4.56 -12.93 11.83
N LEU A 182 4.52 -13.33 13.11
CA LEU A 182 5.49 -12.89 14.11
C LEU A 182 6.92 -13.33 13.75
N LYS A 183 7.06 -14.59 13.32
CA LYS A 183 8.35 -15.12 12.85
C LYS A 183 8.88 -14.32 11.66
N PHE A 184 8.04 -14.07 10.65
CA PHE A 184 8.39 -13.30 9.48
C PHE A 184 8.89 -11.89 9.87
N ARG A 185 8.17 -11.19 10.74
CA ARG A 185 8.56 -9.86 11.23
C ARG A 185 9.91 -9.89 11.92
N ARG A 186 10.14 -10.87 12.79
CA ARG A 186 11.42 -11.03 13.50
C ARG A 186 12.58 -11.28 12.53
N GLU A 187 12.41 -12.18 11.58
CA GLU A 187 13.46 -12.53 10.60
C GLU A 187 13.85 -11.36 9.69
N HIS A 188 12.94 -10.42 9.47
CA HIS A 188 13.13 -9.28 8.58
C HIS A 188 13.28 -7.91 9.29
N GLY A 189 13.41 -7.90 10.62
CA GLY A 189 13.58 -6.67 11.39
C GLY A 189 12.36 -5.71 11.31
N LEU A 190 11.16 -6.27 11.13
CA LEU A 190 9.92 -5.52 11.00
C LEU A 190 9.20 -5.36 12.36
N GLU A 191 9.86 -5.68 13.47
CA GLU A 191 9.30 -5.66 14.82
C GLU A 191 9.21 -4.24 15.42
N GLU A 192 9.98 -3.28 14.90
CA GLU A 192 10.13 -1.94 15.50
C GLU A 192 9.01 -0.94 15.14
N PHE A 193 7.75 -1.37 15.19
CA PHE A 193 6.63 -0.44 15.07
C PHE A 193 5.66 -0.56 16.25
N PRO A 194 6.13 -0.33 17.51
CA PRO A 194 5.36 -0.63 18.72
C PRO A 194 4.08 0.19 18.88
N HIS A 195 3.97 1.36 18.25
CA HIS A 195 2.80 2.22 18.43
C HIS A 195 1.59 1.82 17.58
N HIS A 196 1.77 1.01 16.53
CA HIS A 196 0.68 0.55 15.67
C HIS A 196 0.26 -0.88 15.99
N GLU A 197 1.14 -1.68 16.56
CA GLU A 197 0.86 -3.07 16.89
C GLU A 197 -0.14 -3.22 18.04
N GLN A 198 -0.22 -2.27 18.97
CA GLN A 198 -1.28 -2.26 20.00
C GLN A 198 -2.69 -2.27 19.39
N TYR A 199 -2.88 -1.60 18.25
CA TYR A 199 -4.15 -1.61 17.53
C TYR A 199 -4.43 -2.91 16.78
N TRP A 200 -3.39 -3.61 16.35
CA TRP A 200 -3.51 -4.83 15.56
C TRP A 200 -3.45 -6.09 16.43
N GLY A 201 -2.76 -6.05 17.53
CA GLY A 201 -2.81 -7.10 18.55
C GLY A 201 -4.23 -7.36 19.05
N ASP A 202 -5.03 -6.30 19.22
CA ASP A 202 -6.45 -6.40 19.59
C ASP A 202 -7.34 -7.02 18.50
N ILE A 203 -6.93 -6.96 17.22
CA ILE A 203 -7.69 -7.52 16.07
C ILE A 203 -7.24 -8.93 15.75
N THR A 204 -5.96 -9.23 15.87
CA THR A 204 -5.40 -10.54 15.54
C THR A 204 -5.36 -11.48 16.74
N GLY A 205 -5.58 -10.99 17.95
CA GLY A 205 -5.48 -11.77 19.18
C GLY A 205 -4.03 -12.19 19.52
N VAL A 206 -3.01 -11.49 18.97
CA VAL A 206 -1.57 -11.79 19.12
C VAL A 206 -0.88 -10.68 19.88
#